data_88afbdbf3e084d09282db1fb029e83d7
#
_entry.id   88afbdbf3e084d09282db1fb029e83d7
#
_cell.length_a   1.000
_cell.length_b   1.000
_cell.length_c   1.000
_cell.angle_alpha   90.00
_cell.angle_beta   90.00
_cell.angle_gamma   90.00
#
_symmetry.space_group_name_H-M   'P 1'
#
loop_
_entity.id
_entity.type
_entity.pdbx_description
1 polymer ?
#
loop_
_entity_poly.entity_id
_entity_poly.type
_entity_poly.pdbx_seq_one_letter_code
_entity_poly.pdbx_strand_id
1 'polypeptide(L)'
;MMSDSPRTYPDETVCGFPVPPSTFDDRECRDLEVRALVEDDETDVEALVEMYTAFDPEDRAQGIPPSGEKRIRDWLDTLLAGGVNVAVWHADDLVGHATLVPEATDPDPAEFAEVEWELAIFVLREYQGAGIGTELLEHLLGYATERGIERVWLTVERWNTAAISVYESVGFEICGSESFEQEMAIVLEP
;
A
#
# COMPACT_ATOMS: atom_id res chain seq x y z
N MET A 1 -24.22 5.46 -1.87
CA MET A 1 -24.42 5.67 -3.31
C MET A 1 -23.04 6.05 -3.82
N MET A 2 -22.27 5.07 -4.28
CA MET A 2 -20.96 5.34 -4.87
C MET A 2 -21.18 6.14 -6.14
N SER A 3 -20.41 7.21 -6.31
CA SER A 3 -20.48 8.07 -7.51
C SER A 3 -19.98 7.24 -8.70
N ASP A 4 -20.86 6.95 -9.65
CA ASP A 4 -20.59 6.19 -10.88
C ASP A 4 -19.92 7.11 -11.94
N SER A 5 -19.11 8.06 -11.49
CA SER A 5 -18.29 8.90 -12.40
C SER A 5 -16.91 8.29 -12.48
N PRO A 6 -16.35 8.14 -13.68
CA PRO A 6 -14.99 7.62 -13.83
C PRO A 6 -14.01 8.51 -13.06
N ARG A 7 -13.08 7.90 -12.35
CA ARG A 7 -12.02 8.60 -11.61
C ARG A 7 -11.16 9.39 -12.56
N THR A 8 -10.79 10.60 -12.17
CA THR A 8 -9.91 11.45 -12.96
C THR A 8 -8.46 11.18 -12.56
N TYR A 9 -7.65 10.74 -13.51
CA TYR A 9 -6.23 10.52 -13.30
C TYR A 9 -5.41 11.72 -13.75
N PRO A 10 -4.21 11.96 -13.17
CA PRO A 10 -3.24 12.93 -13.67
C PRO A 10 -2.87 12.69 -15.15
N ASP A 11 -2.60 13.78 -15.88
CA ASP A 11 -2.10 13.69 -17.26
C ASP A 11 -0.60 13.31 -17.32
N GLU A 12 0.14 13.58 -16.24
CA GLU A 12 1.56 13.28 -16.13
C GLU A 12 1.77 11.87 -15.55
N THR A 13 2.73 11.13 -16.12
CA THR A 13 3.15 9.83 -15.62
C THR A 13 4.39 9.95 -14.75
N VAL A 14 4.52 9.07 -13.77
CA VAL A 14 5.67 9.01 -12.85
C VAL A 14 6.40 7.69 -13.03
N CYS A 15 7.74 7.75 -13.04
CA CYS A 15 8.61 6.57 -13.20
C CYS A 15 9.83 6.64 -12.27
N GLY A 16 10.64 5.59 -12.29
CA GLY A 16 11.94 5.56 -11.61
C GLY A 16 11.88 5.13 -10.15
N PHE A 17 10.83 4.46 -9.74
CA PHE A 17 10.71 3.89 -8.41
C PHE A 17 11.63 2.66 -8.20
N PRO A 18 12.20 2.48 -7.01
CA PRO A 18 12.99 1.30 -6.69
C PRO A 18 12.13 0.03 -6.65
N VAL A 19 12.74 -1.11 -6.90
CA VAL A 19 12.08 -2.42 -6.88
C VAL A 19 12.63 -3.25 -5.71
N PRO A 20 11.78 -3.97 -4.93
CA PRO A 20 12.26 -4.89 -3.91
C PRO A 20 12.97 -6.13 -4.54
N PRO A 21 13.90 -6.81 -3.83
CA PRO A 21 14.30 -6.52 -2.46
C PRO A 21 15.34 -5.37 -2.36
N SER A 22 15.30 -4.65 -1.25
CA SER A 22 16.23 -3.57 -0.95
C SER A 22 16.45 -3.43 0.56
N THR A 23 17.55 -2.83 0.98
CA THR A 23 17.83 -2.47 2.39
C THR A 23 18.04 -0.98 2.51
N PHE A 24 17.62 -0.40 3.63
CA PHE A 24 17.79 1.01 3.91
C PHE A 24 17.88 1.27 5.42
N ASP A 25 18.51 2.38 5.80
CA ASP A 25 18.47 2.89 7.16
C ASP A 25 17.35 3.93 7.29
N ASP A 26 16.46 3.76 8.26
CA ASP A 26 15.45 4.77 8.54
C ASP A 26 16.03 5.98 9.28
N ARG A 27 15.23 7.00 9.59
CA ARG A 27 15.68 8.21 10.28
C ARG A 27 16.15 7.98 11.72
N GLU A 28 15.87 6.82 12.30
CA GLU A 28 16.33 6.37 13.62
C GLU A 28 17.53 5.45 13.53
N CYS A 29 18.14 5.30 12.33
CA CYS A 29 19.29 4.44 12.05
C CYS A 29 19.01 2.95 12.34
N ARG A 30 17.77 2.49 12.07
CA ARG A 30 17.43 1.06 12.07
C ARG A 30 17.69 0.51 10.68
N ASP A 31 18.40 -0.61 10.59
CA ASP A 31 18.62 -1.35 9.34
C ASP A 31 17.38 -2.16 9.00
N LEU A 32 16.76 -1.82 7.89
CA LEU A 32 15.46 -2.35 7.45
C LEU A 32 15.58 -2.97 6.05
N GLU A 33 14.78 -3.99 5.80
CA GLU A 33 14.70 -4.65 4.50
C GLU A 33 13.29 -4.53 3.92
N VAL A 34 13.20 -4.15 2.64
CA VAL A 34 11.94 -4.19 1.86
C VAL A 34 11.92 -5.45 1.03
N ARG A 35 10.84 -6.23 1.12
CA ARG A 35 10.63 -7.45 0.32
C ARG A 35 9.25 -7.42 -0.33
N ALA A 36 9.17 -7.97 -1.55
CA ALA A 36 7.89 -8.37 -2.12
C ALA A 36 7.40 -9.63 -1.42
N LEU A 37 6.12 -9.66 -1.05
CA LEU A 37 5.49 -10.83 -0.48
C LEU A 37 5.02 -11.76 -1.60
N VAL A 38 5.18 -13.05 -1.39
CA VAL A 38 4.76 -14.10 -2.31
C VAL A 38 3.48 -14.73 -1.77
N GLU A 39 2.49 -14.88 -2.63
CA GLU A 39 1.30 -15.65 -2.34
C GLU A 39 1.71 -17.07 -1.88
N ASP A 40 1.02 -17.61 -0.88
CA ASP A 40 1.26 -18.94 -0.30
C ASP A 40 2.54 -19.15 0.54
N ASP A 41 3.31 -18.11 0.87
CA ASP A 41 4.36 -18.26 1.87
C ASP A 41 3.77 -18.18 3.30
N GLU A 42 3.65 -19.35 3.95
CA GLU A 42 3.10 -19.43 5.31
C GLU A 42 3.87 -18.56 6.31
N THR A 43 5.17 -18.34 6.12
CA THR A 43 6.00 -17.51 7.01
C THR A 43 5.62 -16.04 6.89
N ASP A 44 5.42 -15.56 5.68
CA ASP A 44 5.00 -14.19 5.41
C ASP A 44 3.57 -13.93 5.95
N VAL A 45 2.67 -14.90 5.77
CA VAL A 45 1.29 -14.80 6.30
C VAL A 45 1.29 -14.73 7.82
N GLU A 46 2.07 -15.58 8.51
CA GLU A 46 2.15 -15.53 9.97
C GLU A 46 2.73 -14.20 10.46
N ALA A 47 3.78 -13.68 9.84
CA ALA A 47 4.37 -12.39 10.18
C ALA A 47 3.37 -11.23 9.97
N LEU A 48 2.59 -11.25 8.89
CA LEU A 48 1.50 -10.29 8.66
C LEU A 48 0.42 -10.38 9.75
N VAL A 49 0.03 -11.59 10.14
CA VAL A 49 -0.96 -11.79 11.22
C VAL A 49 -0.45 -11.24 12.54
N GLU A 50 0.83 -11.46 12.87
CA GLU A 50 1.47 -10.92 14.08
C GLU A 50 1.48 -9.39 14.04
N MET A 51 1.93 -8.78 12.94
CA MET A 51 1.92 -7.33 12.74
C MET A 51 0.52 -6.73 12.93
N TYR A 52 -0.48 -7.28 12.23
CA TYR A 52 -1.84 -6.73 12.29
C TYR A 52 -2.55 -7.00 13.62
N THR A 53 -2.15 -8.03 14.36
CA THR A 53 -2.62 -8.26 15.71
C THR A 53 -2.06 -7.23 16.69
N ALA A 54 -0.81 -6.80 16.50
CA ALA A 54 -0.16 -5.75 17.26
C ALA A 54 -0.58 -4.33 16.86
N PHE A 55 -1.28 -4.16 15.72
CA PHE A 55 -1.65 -2.85 15.18
C PHE A 55 -2.59 -2.10 16.13
N ASP A 56 -2.24 -0.85 16.45
CA ASP A 56 -3.00 -0.03 17.39
C ASP A 56 -4.42 0.23 16.88
N PRO A 57 -5.46 -0.01 17.68
CA PRO A 57 -6.84 0.28 17.28
C PRO A 57 -7.10 1.74 16.88
N GLU A 58 -6.32 2.69 17.41
CA GLU A 58 -6.44 4.12 17.08
C GLU A 58 -5.89 4.47 15.68
N ASP A 59 -4.98 3.63 15.14
CA ASP A 59 -4.41 3.81 13.81
C ASP A 59 -5.25 3.14 12.70
N ARG A 60 -6.38 2.52 13.06
CA ARG A 60 -7.28 1.89 12.10
C ARG A 60 -8.21 2.90 11.47
N ALA A 61 -8.02 3.17 10.18
CA ALA A 61 -8.93 3.98 9.41
C ALA A 61 -10.13 3.13 8.92
N GLN A 62 -11.35 3.61 9.07
CA GLN A 62 -12.57 2.93 8.59
C GLN A 62 -12.71 1.46 9.03
N GLY A 63 -12.08 1.09 10.16
CA GLY A 63 -12.10 -0.29 10.65
C GLY A 63 -11.13 -1.25 9.96
N ILE A 64 -10.22 -0.73 9.16
CA ILE A 64 -9.16 -1.48 8.47
C ILE A 64 -7.79 -1.15 9.12
N PRO A 65 -6.95 -2.14 9.42
CA PRO A 65 -7.18 -3.58 9.34
C PRO A 65 -8.24 -4.08 10.34
N PRO A 66 -8.89 -5.23 10.08
CA PRO A 66 -9.89 -5.78 10.99
C PRO A 66 -9.26 -6.18 12.34
N SER A 67 -10.07 -6.33 13.38
CA SER A 67 -9.61 -6.79 14.68
C SER A 67 -9.93 -8.26 14.91
N GLY A 68 -8.95 -8.97 15.51
CA GLY A 68 -9.04 -10.39 15.85
C GLY A 68 -8.45 -11.29 14.77
N GLU A 69 -7.60 -12.22 15.18
CA GLU A 69 -6.76 -13.07 14.35
C GLU A 69 -7.52 -13.72 13.18
N LYS A 70 -8.68 -14.33 13.44
CA LYS A 70 -9.47 -14.98 12.38
C LYS A 70 -9.88 -14.01 11.28
N ARG A 71 -10.32 -12.78 11.63
CA ARG A 71 -10.74 -11.78 10.65
C ARG A 71 -9.56 -11.22 9.89
N ILE A 72 -8.40 -11.10 10.56
CA ILE A 72 -7.15 -10.69 9.93
C ILE A 72 -6.75 -11.73 8.87
N ARG A 73 -6.78 -13.02 9.20
CA ARG A 73 -6.48 -14.10 8.25
C ARG A 73 -7.44 -14.10 7.05
N ASP A 74 -8.75 -14.09 7.31
CA ASP A 74 -9.78 -14.06 6.24
C ASP A 74 -9.61 -12.83 5.32
N TRP A 75 -9.14 -11.70 5.85
CA TRP A 75 -8.87 -10.48 5.11
C TRP A 75 -7.55 -10.56 4.32
N LEU A 76 -6.49 -11.08 4.93
CA LEU A 76 -5.20 -11.31 4.27
C LEU A 76 -5.32 -12.28 3.11
N ASP A 77 -6.09 -13.35 3.25
CA ASP A 77 -6.37 -14.30 2.14
C ASP A 77 -6.89 -13.56 0.91
N THR A 78 -7.75 -12.55 1.10
CA THR A 78 -8.27 -11.73 0.01
C THR A 78 -7.21 -10.78 -0.57
N LEU A 79 -6.40 -10.14 0.27
CA LEU A 79 -5.38 -9.19 -0.16
C LEU A 79 -4.23 -9.87 -0.91
N LEU A 80 -3.83 -11.06 -0.46
CA LEU A 80 -2.68 -11.77 -1.02
C LEU A 80 -3.04 -12.48 -2.32
N ALA A 81 -4.27 -13.02 -2.44
CA ALA A 81 -4.71 -13.83 -3.59
C ALA A 81 -4.76 -13.09 -4.94
N GLY A 82 -4.80 -11.78 -4.97
CA GLY A 82 -4.90 -11.01 -6.23
C GLY A 82 -4.19 -9.67 -6.17
N GLY A 83 -3.57 -9.37 -5.03
CA GLY A 83 -2.89 -8.09 -4.79
C GLY A 83 -1.41 -8.10 -5.12
N VAL A 84 -0.83 -6.92 -5.25
CA VAL A 84 0.61 -6.71 -5.25
C VAL A 84 1.02 -6.23 -3.86
N ASN A 85 1.89 -6.99 -3.18
CA ASN A 85 2.17 -6.82 -1.77
C ASN A 85 3.68 -6.64 -1.53
N VAL A 86 4.03 -5.63 -0.72
CA VAL A 86 5.41 -5.34 -0.30
C VAL A 86 5.43 -5.11 1.21
N ALA A 87 6.43 -5.63 1.89
CA ALA A 87 6.58 -5.49 3.34
C ALA A 87 7.97 -4.97 3.72
N VAL A 88 8.02 -4.28 4.87
CA VAL A 88 9.26 -3.86 5.52
C VAL A 88 9.50 -4.70 6.75
N TRP A 89 10.73 -5.18 6.86
CA TRP A 89 11.22 -6.03 7.94
C TRP A 89 12.30 -5.32 8.75
N HIS A 90 12.22 -5.45 10.08
CA HIS A 90 13.27 -5.08 11.00
C HIS A 90 13.76 -6.35 11.70
N ALA A 91 14.93 -6.85 11.32
CA ALA A 91 15.38 -8.19 11.66
C ALA A 91 14.34 -9.26 11.24
N ASP A 92 13.72 -9.95 12.18
CA ASP A 92 12.72 -10.99 11.92
C ASP A 92 11.27 -10.49 12.03
N ASP A 93 11.06 -9.22 12.39
CA ASP A 93 9.73 -8.64 12.62
C ASP A 93 9.24 -7.88 11.38
N LEU A 94 8.03 -8.14 10.93
CA LEU A 94 7.35 -7.37 9.89
C LEU A 94 6.74 -6.11 10.53
N VAL A 95 7.18 -4.92 10.08
CA VAL A 95 6.87 -3.64 10.72
C VAL A 95 6.05 -2.69 9.84
N GLY A 96 5.92 -3.02 8.56
CA GLY A 96 5.11 -2.27 7.61
C GLY A 96 4.69 -3.11 6.42
N HIS A 97 3.49 -2.86 5.90
CA HIS A 97 2.92 -3.54 4.74
C HIS A 97 2.21 -2.55 3.84
N ALA A 98 2.42 -2.66 2.54
CA ALA A 98 1.67 -1.95 1.53
C ALA A 98 1.16 -2.91 0.46
N THR A 99 -0.05 -2.66 0.00
CA THR A 99 -0.74 -3.52 -0.96
C THR A 99 -1.45 -2.70 -2.03
N LEU A 100 -1.48 -3.22 -3.25
CA LEU A 100 -2.39 -2.81 -4.30
C LEU A 100 -3.43 -3.91 -4.53
N VAL A 101 -4.69 -3.54 -4.49
CA VAL A 101 -5.82 -4.44 -4.72
C VAL A 101 -6.51 -4.03 -6.01
N PRO A 102 -6.71 -4.94 -6.98
CA PRO A 102 -7.39 -4.61 -8.22
C PRO A 102 -8.89 -4.39 -7.97
N GLU A 103 -9.50 -3.42 -8.67
CA GLU A 103 -10.96 -3.26 -8.66
C GLU A 103 -11.67 -4.38 -9.45
N ALA A 104 -10.95 -5.06 -10.34
CA ALA A 104 -11.46 -6.20 -11.08
C ALA A 104 -11.24 -7.51 -10.31
N THR A 105 -12.16 -8.44 -10.41
CA THR A 105 -11.99 -9.77 -9.82
C THR A 105 -11.08 -10.61 -10.71
N ASP A 106 -9.90 -11.00 -10.18
CA ASP A 106 -8.93 -11.89 -10.83
C ASP A 106 -8.54 -11.43 -12.27
N PRO A 107 -7.97 -10.20 -12.42
CA PRO A 107 -7.63 -9.67 -13.73
C PRO A 107 -6.50 -10.45 -14.38
N ASP A 108 -6.57 -10.63 -15.70
CA ASP A 108 -5.47 -11.19 -16.47
C ASP A 108 -4.25 -10.26 -16.40
N PRO A 109 -3.03 -10.75 -16.15
CA PRO A 109 -1.83 -9.92 -16.17
C PRO A 109 -1.66 -9.06 -17.42
N ALA A 110 -2.16 -9.51 -18.56
CA ALA A 110 -2.15 -8.73 -19.81
C ALA A 110 -3.08 -7.49 -19.78
N GLU A 111 -3.99 -7.41 -18.80
CA GLU A 111 -4.98 -6.34 -18.66
C GLU A 111 -4.65 -5.39 -17.48
N PHE A 112 -3.54 -5.60 -16.76
CA PHE A 112 -3.18 -4.83 -15.55
C PHE A 112 -3.10 -3.32 -15.81
N ALA A 113 -2.68 -2.88 -17.00
CA ALA A 113 -2.65 -1.49 -17.41
C ALA A 113 -4.05 -0.85 -17.51
N GLU A 114 -5.07 -1.64 -17.77
CA GLU A 114 -6.46 -1.17 -17.93
C GLU A 114 -7.25 -1.19 -16.62
N VAL A 115 -6.75 -1.93 -15.61
CA VAL A 115 -7.37 -2.07 -14.29
C VAL A 115 -6.94 -0.93 -13.37
N GLU A 116 -7.88 -0.45 -12.55
CA GLU A 116 -7.60 0.49 -11.46
C GLU A 116 -7.23 -0.30 -10.19
N TRP A 117 -6.21 0.17 -9.48
CA TRP A 117 -5.68 -0.50 -8.30
C TRP A 117 -5.77 0.41 -7.07
N GLU A 118 -6.43 -0.07 -6.03
CA GLU A 118 -6.54 0.65 -4.76
C GLU A 118 -5.33 0.36 -3.88
N LEU A 119 -4.72 1.42 -3.36
CA LEU A 119 -3.57 1.35 -2.46
C LEU A 119 -4.03 1.37 -1.00
N ALA A 120 -3.47 0.46 -0.20
CA ALA A 120 -3.48 0.55 1.25
C ALA A 120 -2.07 0.39 1.82
N ILE A 121 -1.74 1.16 2.87
CA ILE A 121 -0.43 1.15 3.51
C ILE A 121 -0.57 1.21 5.03
N PHE A 122 0.21 0.40 5.72
CA PHE A 122 0.17 0.25 7.18
C PHE A 122 1.60 0.17 7.72
N VAL A 123 1.88 0.95 8.76
CA VAL A 123 3.18 0.94 9.47
C VAL A 123 2.88 0.92 10.97
N LEU A 124 3.54 0.04 11.71
CA LEU A 124 3.39 -0.03 13.16
C LEU A 124 3.76 1.32 13.81
N ARG A 125 3.00 1.72 14.85
CA ARG A 125 3.09 3.05 15.49
C ARG A 125 4.51 3.43 15.88
N GLU A 126 5.28 2.51 16.44
CA GLU A 126 6.67 2.72 16.86
C GLU A 126 7.65 2.92 15.69
N TYR A 127 7.21 2.65 14.47
CA TYR A 127 7.97 2.82 13.23
C TYR A 127 7.49 4.01 12.38
N GLN A 128 6.40 4.67 12.79
CA GLN A 128 5.88 5.83 12.06
C GLN A 128 6.80 7.05 12.20
N GLY A 129 6.74 7.98 11.24
CA GLY A 129 7.54 9.21 11.24
C GLY A 129 9.02 9.03 10.90
N ALA A 130 9.51 7.81 10.74
CA ALA A 130 10.91 7.49 10.45
C ALA A 130 11.25 7.38 8.95
N GLY A 131 10.29 7.64 8.04
CA GLY A 131 10.49 7.57 6.59
C GLY A 131 10.08 6.24 5.97
N ILE A 132 9.75 5.23 6.76
CA ILE A 132 9.41 3.88 6.30
C ILE A 132 8.22 3.87 5.34
N GLY A 133 7.20 4.69 5.59
CA GLY A 133 6.04 4.77 4.71
C GLY A 133 6.38 5.24 3.29
N THR A 134 7.34 6.14 3.13
CA THR A 134 7.82 6.59 1.82
C THR A 134 8.56 5.48 1.09
N GLU A 135 9.53 4.85 1.75
CA GLU A 135 10.30 3.73 1.19
C GLU A 135 9.38 2.57 0.77
N LEU A 136 8.43 2.20 1.64
CA LEU A 136 7.47 1.15 1.38
C LEU A 136 6.60 1.46 0.16
N LEU A 137 6.13 2.70 0.05
CA LEU A 137 5.31 3.16 -1.06
C LEU A 137 6.09 3.19 -2.37
N GLU A 138 7.31 3.75 -2.38
CA GLU A 138 8.15 3.80 -3.58
C GLU A 138 8.46 2.40 -4.11
N HIS A 139 8.81 1.44 -3.22
CA HIS A 139 9.07 0.05 -3.63
C HIS A 139 7.81 -0.67 -4.11
N LEU A 140 6.65 -0.39 -3.52
CA LEU A 140 5.38 -0.94 -4.02
C LEU A 140 5.08 -0.43 -5.44
N LEU A 141 5.24 0.87 -5.69
CA LEU A 141 5.01 1.47 -7.02
C LEU A 141 6.01 0.96 -8.05
N GLY A 142 7.28 0.80 -7.69
CA GLY A 142 8.29 0.18 -8.57
C GLY A 142 7.93 -1.27 -8.93
N TYR A 143 7.51 -2.04 -7.94
CA TYR A 143 7.09 -3.42 -8.14
C TYR A 143 5.80 -3.54 -8.96
N ALA A 144 4.88 -2.59 -8.81
CA ALA A 144 3.67 -2.46 -9.63
C ALA A 144 4.01 -2.15 -11.10
N THR A 145 4.94 -1.22 -11.32
CA THR A 145 5.42 -0.86 -12.68
C THR A 145 5.98 -2.08 -13.41
N GLU A 146 6.81 -2.90 -12.76
CA GLU A 146 7.33 -4.15 -13.36
C GLU A 146 6.24 -5.14 -13.75
N ARG A 147 5.06 -5.06 -13.13
CA ARG A 147 3.89 -5.88 -13.46
C ARG A 147 2.97 -5.28 -14.51
N GLY A 148 3.29 -4.09 -15.02
CA GLY A 148 2.48 -3.39 -16.00
C GLY A 148 1.24 -2.70 -15.40
N ILE A 149 1.23 -2.42 -14.10
CA ILE A 149 0.19 -1.62 -13.44
C ILE A 149 0.47 -0.14 -13.73
N GLU A 150 -0.52 0.56 -14.24
CA GLU A 150 -0.41 1.96 -14.60
C GLU A 150 -1.23 2.89 -13.70
N ARG A 151 -2.40 2.45 -13.23
CA ARG A 151 -3.36 3.32 -12.52
C ARG A 151 -3.53 2.90 -11.08
N VAL A 152 -3.04 3.76 -10.17
CA VAL A 152 -3.15 3.54 -8.73
C VAL A 152 -3.89 4.70 -8.09
N TRP A 153 -4.79 4.40 -7.18
CA TRP A 153 -5.56 5.36 -6.43
C TRP A 153 -5.69 4.97 -4.96
N LEU A 154 -6.08 5.91 -4.14
CA LEU A 154 -6.34 5.70 -2.72
C LEU A 154 -7.39 6.68 -2.20
N THR A 155 -7.97 6.35 -1.06
CA THR A 155 -8.76 7.27 -0.24
C THR A 155 -8.00 7.59 1.05
N VAL A 156 -7.97 8.86 1.43
CA VAL A 156 -7.33 9.32 2.65
C VAL A 156 -8.19 10.33 3.40
N GLU A 157 -8.24 10.22 4.72
CA GLU A 157 -8.92 11.20 5.57
C GLU A 157 -8.24 12.57 5.48
N ARG A 158 -9.00 13.64 5.26
CA ARG A 158 -8.47 15.00 5.00
C ARG A 158 -7.62 15.58 6.13
N TRP A 159 -7.79 15.08 7.34
CA TRP A 159 -6.96 15.49 8.49
C TRP A 159 -5.68 14.67 8.65
N ASN A 160 -5.53 13.59 7.92
CA ASN A 160 -4.31 12.77 7.93
C ASN A 160 -3.22 13.41 7.04
N THR A 161 -2.78 14.60 7.45
CA THR A 161 -1.79 15.39 6.70
C THR A 161 -0.44 14.69 6.56
N ALA A 162 -0.10 13.80 7.49
CA ALA A 162 1.13 13.02 7.42
C ALA A 162 1.09 12.02 6.23
N ALA A 163 0.00 11.27 6.09
CA ALA A 163 -0.17 10.35 4.97
C ALA A 163 -0.26 11.11 3.63
N ILE A 164 -1.04 12.20 3.58
CA ILE A 164 -1.16 13.05 2.38
C ILE A 164 0.22 13.53 1.93
N SER A 165 1.06 14.01 2.84
CA SER A 165 2.42 14.46 2.49
C SER A 165 3.30 13.34 1.93
N VAL A 166 3.13 12.10 2.41
CA VAL A 166 3.83 10.93 1.85
C VAL A 166 3.36 10.67 0.42
N TYR A 167 2.05 10.65 0.18
CA TYR A 167 1.49 10.41 -1.15
C TYR A 167 1.89 11.51 -2.15
N GLU A 168 1.79 12.79 -1.77
CA GLU A 168 2.23 13.90 -2.61
C GLU A 168 3.73 13.83 -2.95
N SER A 169 4.57 13.37 -2.00
CA SER A 169 6.02 13.28 -2.20
C SER A 169 6.43 12.28 -3.28
N VAL A 170 5.59 11.29 -3.56
CA VAL A 170 5.84 10.27 -4.60
C VAL A 170 5.04 10.53 -5.89
N GLY A 171 4.24 11.61 -5.95
CA GLY A 171 3.58 12.06 -7.15
C GLY A 171 2.07 11.78 -7.23
N PHE A 172 1.43 11.37 -6.14
CA PHE A 172 -0.03 11.32 -6.12
C PHE A 172 -0.63 12.73 -6.15
N GLU A 173 -1.69 12.89 -6.92
CA GLU A 173 -2.46 14.13 -7.02
C GLU A 173 -3.90 13.91 -6.52
N ILE A 174 -4.51 14.96 -5.98
CA ILE A 174 -5.92 14.93 -5.57
C ILE A 174 -6.79 14.86 -6.81
N CYS A 175 -7.60 13.82 -6.94
CA CYS A 175 -8.52 13.61 -8.06
C CYS A 175 -10.00 13.69 -7.66
N GLY A 176 -10.31 13.59 -6.37
CA GLY A 176 -11.66 13.69 -5.83
C GLY A 176 -11.66 14.18 -4.38
N SER A 177 -12.77 14.73 -3.93
CA SER A 177 -12.92 15.18 -2.55
C SER A 177 -14.36 15.06 -2.09
N GLU A 178 -14.56 14.32 -1.02
CA GLU A 178 -15.80 14.26 -0.26
C GLU A 178 -15.68 15.00 1.09
N SER A 179 -16.74 14.97 1.92
CA SER A 179 -16.79 15.78 3.14
C SER A 179 -15.66 15.51 4.12
N PHE A 180 -15.24 14.27 4.26
CA PHE A 180 -14.24 13.82 5.26
C PHE A 180 -13.00 13.18 4.63
N GLU A 181 -13.09 12.80 3.38
CA GLU A 181 -12.06 12.08 2.65
C GLU A 181 -11.71 12.79 1.35
N GLN A 182 -10.54 12.48 0.84
CA GLN A 182 -10.14 12.84 -0.51
C GLN A 182 -9.59 11.61 -1.21
N GLU A 183 -9.84 11.54 -2.50
CA GLU A 183 -9.22 10.57 -3.38
C GLU A 183 -7.95 11.16 -3.97
N MET A 184 -6.90 10.35 -4.02
CA MET A 184 -5.66 10.69 -4.69
C MET A 184 -5.31 9.61 -5.70
N ALA A 185 -4.70 9.99 -6.80
CA ALA A 185 -4.33 9.06 -7.87
C ALA A 185 -2.96 9.38 -8.46
N ILE A 186 -2.33 8.38 -9.02
CA ILE A 186 -1.07 8.46 -9.75
C ILE A 186 -1.16 7.61 -11.02
N VAL A 187 -0.46 8.01 -12.07
CA VAL A 187 -0.25 7.21 -13.27
C VAL A 187 1.22 6.82 -13.36
N LEU A 188 1.48 5.53 -13.41
CA LEU A 188 2.83 4.98 -13.53
C LEU A 188 3.21 4.83 -15.00
N GLU A 189 4.46 5.10 -15.33
CA GLU A 189 5.02 4.79 -16.64
C GLU A 189 5.70 3.41 -16.58
N PRO A 190 5.22 2.41 -17.37
CA PRO A 190 5.79 1.08 -17.41
C PRO A 190 7.24 1.02 -17.89
#